data_91d1356b8b28dd5bd602477ec02e1ab1
#
_entry.id   91d1356b8b28dd5bd602477ec02e1ab1
#
_cell.length_a   1.000
_cell.length_b   1.000
_cell.length_c   1.000
_cell.angle_alpha   90.00
_cell.angle_beta   90.00
_cell.angle_gamma   90.00
#
_symmetry.space_group_name_H-M   'P 1'
#
loop_
_entity.id
_entity.type
_entity.pdbx_description
1 polymer ?
#
loop_
_entity_poly.entity_id
_entity_poly.type
_entity_poly.pdbx_seq_one_letter_code
_entity_poly.pdbx_strand_id
1 'polypeptide(L)'
;MTSVSDFIQIMLALPALRWLACLILAVCLFQVVRLWSALWAGFWAAVRHLAVPVWKIGFWVKSAFCGTAIFAFSDQIHGGLQWIEYRANPVYLSTTRAISPEHSTALYESRIREHCDSYEAAIVIRRTAETAAKINSTPTAIYEAALLECGLNPFRVRDDLVAAGWIQFTHAGLSGLGVSMDRVIQACRNREVELIMDLTEQYLVRKWERAGRPDMRNTIDLYLAIFAPAHIGKEPEKVVYAGFDNPAYYKNSGLDGWCQDGQGRIMRGAKDGKIQVWEIYLCLERKKGLLLK
;
A
#
# COMPACT_ATOMS: atom_id res chain seq x y z
N MET A 1 -22.65 25.19 -5.61
CA MET A 1 -22.76 24.05 -6.55
C MET A 1 -22.00 22.89 -5.92
N THR A 2 -22.70 21.87 -5.43
CA THR A 2 -22.08 20.63 -4.92
C THR A 2 -21.35 19.94 -6.06
N SER A 3 -20.11 19.51 -5.84
CA SER A 3 -19.34 18.81 -6.86
C SER A 3 -19.96 17.43 -7.13
N VAL A 4 -19.72 16.87 -8.32
CA VAL A 4 -20.14 15.49 -8.66
C VAL A 4 -19.58 14.48 -7.62
N SER A 5 -18.40 14.77 -7.08
CA SER A 5 -17.77 14.01 -5.99
C SER A 5 -18.62 14.01 -4.71
N ASP A 6 -19.15 15.18 -4.30
CA ASP A 6 -19.97 15.29 -3.10
C ASP A 6 -21.30 14.55 -3.24
N PHE A 7 -21.90 14.62 -4.45
CA PHE A 7 -23.12 13.87 -4.75
C PHE A 7 -22.90 12.35 -4.69
N ILE A 8 -21.80 11.85 -5.24
CA ILE A 8 -21.44 10.42 -5.17
C ILE A 8 -21.21 10.00 -3.72
N GLN A 9 -20.57 10.83 -2.90
CA GLN A 9 -20.36 10.53 -1.48
C GLN A 9 -21.66 10.46 -0.69
N ILE A 10 -22.61 11.35 -0.94
CA ILE A 10 -23.95 11.32 -0.33
C ILE A 10 -24.70 10.04 -0.76
N MET A 11 -24.64 9.68 -2.03
CA MET A 11 -25.25 8.46 -2.56
C MET A 11 -24.68 7.19 -1.90
N LEU A 12 -23.39 7.15 -1.64
CA LEU A 12 -22.72 6.00 -1.01
C LEU A 12 -22.90 5.92 0.51
N ALA A 13 -23.28 7.02 1.17
CA ALA A 13 -23.49 7.07 2.61
C ALA A 13 -24.80 6.43 3.08
N LEU A 14 -25.80 6.30 2.19
CA LEU A 14 -27.11 5.75 2.52
C LEU A 14 -27.25 4.29 2.06
N PRO A 15 -27.50 3.31 2.95
CA PRO A 15 -27.60 1.89 2.58
C PRO A 15 -28.60 1.61 1.45
N ALA A 16 -29.74 2.31 1.43
CA ALA A 16 -30.75 2.17 0.40
C ALA A 16 -30.25 2.60 -0.98
N LEU A 17 -29.40 3.61 -1.06
CA LEU A 17 -28.84 4.12 -2.32
C LEU A 17 -27.74 3.21 -2.87
N ARG A 18 -27.02 2.49 -2.00
CA ARG A 18 -26.07 1.44 -2.43
C ARG A 18 -26.80 0.31 -3.15
N TRP A 19 -27.92 -0.16 -2.60
CA TRP A 19 -28.74 -1.18 -3.24
C TRP A 19 -29.31 -0.70 -4.58
N LEU A 20 -29.73 0.56 -4.66
CA LEU A 20 -30.21 1.16 -5.91
C LEU A 20 -29.08 1.26 -6.95
N ALA A 21 -27.89 1.67 -6.57
CA ALA A 21 -26.72 1.73 -7.47
C ALA A 21 -26.34 0.31 -7.97
N CYS A 22 -26.32 -0.69 -7.10
CA CYS A 22 -26.08 -2.09 -7.48
C CYS A 22 -27.18 -2.61 -8.41
N LEU A 23 -28.43 -2.26 -8.16
CA LEU A 23 -29.56 -2.64 -9.02
C LEU A 23 -29.44 -2.01 -10.42
N ILE A 24 -29.13 -0.72 -10.49
CA ILE A 24 -28.91 -0.01 -11.76
C ILE A 24 -27.74 -0.64 -12.52
N LEU A 25 -26.62 -0.94 -11.84
CA LEU A 25 -25.48 -1.61 -12.46
C LEU A 25 -25.83 -2.99 -12.97
N ALA A 26 -26.59 -3.78 -12.21
CA ALA A 26 -27.07 -5.10 -12.61
C ALA A 26 -28.01 -5.02 -13.83
N VAL A 27 -28.91 -4.05 -13.89
CA VAL A 27 -29.78 -3.81 -15.03
C VAL A 27 -28.98 -3.39 -16.26
N CYS A 28 -28.00 -2.50 -16.11
CA CYS A 28 -27.12 -2.10 -17.21
C CYS A 28 -26.32 -3.29 -17.76
N LEU A 29 -25.72 -4.09 -16.88
CA LEU A 29 -25.01 -5.33 -17.25
C LEU A 29 -25.94 -6.32 -17.97
N PHE A 30 -27.15 -6.50 -17.47
CA PHE A 30 -28.14 -7.38 -18.12
C PHE A 30 -28.50 -6.88 -19.53
N GLN A 31 -28.66 -5.57 -19.73
CA GLN A 31 -28.93 -4.99 -21.05
C GLN A 31 -27.74 -5.17 -22.02
N VAL A 32 -26.52 -4.98 -21.52
CA VAL A 32 -25.28 -5.22 -22.32
C VAL A 32 -25.19 -6.68 -22.74
N VAL A 33 -25.43 -7.63 -21.84
CA VAL A 33 -25.44 -9.07 -22.13
C VAL A 33 -26.54 -9.41 -23.15
N ARG A 34 -27.73 -8.81 -23.02
CA ARG A 34 -28.86 -9.01 -23.93
C ARG A 34 -28.57 -8.46 -25.33
N LEU A 35 -28.00 -7.25 -25.42
CA LEU A 35 -27.57 -6.66 -26.69
C LEU A 35 -26.50 -7.50 -27.37
N TRP A 36 -25.52 -7.96 -26.63
CA TRP A 36 -24.46 -8.83 -27.10
C TRP A 36 -24.99 -10.17 -27.60
N SER A 37 -25.92 -10.79 -26.88
CA SER A 37 -26.55 -12.04 -27.33
C SER A 37 -27.39 -11.87 -28.62
N ALA A 38 -28.04 -10.72 -28.79
CA ALA A 38 -28.78 -10.40 -30.01
C ALA A 38 -27.85 -10.18 -31.22
N LEU A 39 -26.75 -9.42 -31.02
CA LEU A 39 -25.71 -9.23 -32.06
C LEU A 39 -25.07 -10.56 -32.46
N TRP A 40 -24.80 -11.42 -31.48
CA TRP A 40 -24.25 -12.74 -31.71
C TRP A 40 -25.20 -13.67 -32.44
N ALA A 41 -26.50 -13.64 -32.10
CA ALA A 41 -27.52 -14.40 -32.81
C ALA A 41 -27.65 -13.95 -34.29
N GLY A 42 -27.59 -12.62 -34.53
CA GLY A 42 -27.56 -12.05 -35.87
C GLY A 42 -26.33 -12.47 -36.68
N PHE A 43 -25.15 -12.45 -36.05
CA PHE A 43 -23.91 -12.93 -36.67
C PHE A 43 -24.02 -14.41 -37.10
N TRP A 44 -24.54 -15.28 -36.21
CA TRP A 44 -24.70 -16.70 -36.53
C TRP A 44 -25.78 -16.98 -37.54
N ALA A 45 -26.83 -16.16 -37.58
CA ALA A 45 -27.80 -16.23 -38.64
C ALA A 45 -27.17 -15.93 -40.03
N ALA A 46 -26.29 -14.92 -40.07
CA ALA A 46 -25.54 -14.58 -41.31
C ALA A 46 -24.51 -15.69 -41.67
N VAL A 47 -23.82 -16.26 -40.69
CA VAL A 47 -22.82 -17.33 -40.93
C VAL A 47 -23.44 -18.64 -41.36
N ARG A 48 -24.71 -18.95 -41.00
CA ARG A 48 -25.42 -20.16 -41.47
C ARG A 48 -25.65 -20.17 -42.98
N HIS A 49 -25.64 -19.02 -43.61
CA HIS A 49 -25.75 -18.92 -45.06
C HIS A 49 -24.42 -19.16 -45.80
N LEU A 50 -23.30 -19.20 -45.08
CA LEU A 50 -21.99 -19.51 -45.61
C LEU A 50 -21.71 -21.01 -45.32
N ALA A 51 -21.99 -21.88 -46.27
CA ALA A 51 -21.95 -23.35 -46.15
C ALA A 51 -20.57 -23.95 -45.80
N VAL A 52 -20.12 -23.75 -44.57
CA VAL A 52 -18.89 -24.37 -44.03
C VAL A 52 -19.18 -24.89 -42.59
N PRO A 53 -18.67 -26.07 -42.19
CA PRO A 53 -18.91 -26.60 -40.85
C PRO A 53 -18.12 -25.85 -39.77
N VAL A 54 -18.42 -24.58 -39.58
CA VAL A 54 -17.74 -23.63 -38.66
C VAL A 54 -18.24 -23.78 -37.22
N TRP A 55 -19.26 -24.59 -36.95
CA TRP A 55 -19.87 -24.67 -35.62
C TRP A 55 -18.92 -25.27 -34.53
N LYS A 56 -17.98 -26.12 -34.92
CA LYS A 56 -16.98 -26.66 -33.97
C LYS A 56 -15.95 -25.60 -33.53
N ILE A 57 -15.55 -24.71 -34.42
CA ILE A 57 -14.62 -23.60 -34.09
C ILE A 57 -15.34 -22.56 -33.24
N GLY A 58 -16.62 -22.29 -33.53
CA GLY A 58 -17.43 -21.30 -32.80
C GLY A 58 -17.61 -21.61 -31.31
N PHE A 59 -17.68 -22.90 -30.92
CA PHE A 59 -17.81 -23.25 -29.49
C PHE A 59 -16.55 -22.92 -28.70
N TRP A 60 -15.38 -23.24 -29.21
CA TRP A 60 -14.11 -22.99 -28.53
C TRP A 60 -13.76 -21.50 -28.46
N VAL A 61 -14.02 -20.75 -29.55
CA VAL A 61 -13.85 -19.30 -29.58
C VAL A 61 -14.80 -18.61 -28.58
N LYS A 62 -16.07 -19.08 -28.51
CA LYS A 62 -17.04 -18.55 -27.55
C LYS A 62 -16.67 -18.83 -26.12
N SER A 63 -16.20 -20.03 -25.80
CA SER A 63 -15.75 -20.42 -24.46
C SER A 63 -14.48 -19.66 -24.05
N ALA A 64 -13.53 -19.49 -24.96
CA ALA A 64 -12.31 -18.72 -24.70
C ALA A 64 -12.61 -17.23 -24.48
N PHE A 65 -13.49 -16.63 -25.32
CA PHE A 65 -13.84 -15.21 -25.19
C PHE A 65 -14.67 -14.92 -23.92
N CYS A 66 -15.63 -15.78 -23.59
CA CYS A 66 -16.39 -15.66 -22.34
C CYS A 66 -15.48 -15.87 -21.12
N GLY A 67 -14.57 -16.84 -21.17
CA GLY A 67 -13.60 -17.08 -20.10
C GLY A 67 -12.68 -15.86 -19.88
N THR A 68 -12.09 -15.33 -20.94
CA THR A 68 -11.18 -14.16 -20.85
C THR A 68 -11.93 -12.88 -20.42
N ALA A 69 -13.16 -12.67 -20.91
CA ALA A 69 -13.97 -11.54 -20.49
C ALA A 69 -14.40 -11.64 -19.03
N ILE A 70 -14.80 -12.82 -18.55
CA ILE A 70 -15.16 -13.04 -17.15
C ILE A 70 -13.94 -12.84 -16.24
N PHE A 71 -12.75 -13.32 -16.63
CA PHE A 71 -11.53 -13.09 -15.86
C PHE A 71 -11.15 -11.60 -15.81
N ALA A 72 -11.08 -10.94 -16.95
CA ALA A 72 -10.74 -9.51 -17.03
C ALA A 72 -11.75 -8.62 -16.30
N PHE A 73 -13.05 -8.95 -16.34
CA PHE A 73 -14.09 -8.23 -15.60
C PHE A 73 -14.11 -8.57 -14.11
N SER A 74 -13.81 -9.81 -13.73
CA SER A 74 -13.73 -10.25 -12.33
C SER A 74 -12.65 -9.47 -11.57
N ASP A 75 -11.47 -9.32 -12.16
CA ASP A 75 -10.37 -8.59 -11.53
C ASP A 75 -10.66 -7.09 -11.39
N GLN A 76 -11.28 -6.49 -12.44
CA GLN A 76 -11.68 -5.07 -12.38
C GLN A 76 -12.84 -4.83 -11.42
N ILE A 77 -13.82 -5.73 -11.35
CA ILE A 77 -14.94 -5.62 -10.39
C ILE A 77 -14.43 -5.88 -8.97
N HIS A 78 -13.54 -6.86 -8.77
CA HIS A 78 -12.98 -7.15 -7.46
C HIS A 78 -12.12 -5.99 -6.96
N GLY A 79 -11.25 -5.43 -7.80
CA GLY A 79 -10.49 -4.22 -7.49
C GLY A 79 -11.39 -2.99 -7.25
N GLY A 80 -12.42 -2.82 -8.07
CA GLY A 80 -13.39 -1.72 -7.92
C GLY A 80 -14.27 -1.85 -6.66
N LEU A 81 -14.70 -3.06 -6.29
CA LEU A 81 -15.46 -3.30 -5.05
C LEU A 81 -14.60 -3.10 -3.82
N GLN A 82 -13.35 -3.57 -3.83
CA GLN A 82 -12.39 -3.32 -2.76
C GLN A 82 -12.12 -1.82 -2.61
N TRP A 83 -12.03 -1.08 -3.71
CA TRP A 83 -11.86 0.37 -3.70
C TRP A 83 -13.09 1.12 -3.16
N ILE A 84 -14.31 0.69 -3.55
CA ILE A 84 -15.57 1.26 -3.03
C ILE A 84 -15.68 0.99 -1.53
N GLU A 85 -15.34 -0.20 -1.06
CA GLU A 85 -15.30 -0.52 0.37
C GLU A 85 -14.24 0.32 1.10
N TYR A 86 -13.08 0.53 0.51
CA TYR A 86 -12.03 1.37 1.06
C TYR A 86 -12.44 2.85 1.18
N ARG A 87 -13.05 3.45 0.15
CA ARG A 87 -13.51 4.85 0.20
C ARG A 87 -14.87 5.06 0.90
N ALA A 88 -15.75 4.10 0.82
CA ALA A 88 -17.09 4.20 1.40
C ALA A 88 -17.17 3.87 2.88
N ASN A 89 -16.09 3.42 3.50
CA ASN A 89 -16.08 3.04 4.90
C ASN A 89 -15.37 4.10 5.75
N PRO A 90 -16.07 5.19 6.19
CA PRO A 90 -15.52 6.16 7.15
C PRO A 90 -15.21 5.50 8.50
N VAL A 91 -15.69 4.28 8.74
CA VAL A 91 -15.35 3.41 9.88
C VAL A 91 -13.87 3.04 9.87
N TYR A 92 -13.18 3.15 8.73
CA TYR A 92 -11.76 2.88 8.60
C TYR A 92 -10.86 3.80 9.42
N LEU A 93 -11.27 5.05 9.58
CA LEU A 93 -10.59 6.00 10.46
C LEU A 93 -11.11 5.93 11.91
N SER A 94 -12.22 5.23 12.18
CA SER A 94 -12.89 5.26 13.49
C SER A 94 -12.93 3.95 14.26
N THR A 95 -12.66 2.78 13.65
CA THR A 95 -12.69 1.47 14.35
C THR A 95 -11.32 0.93 14.76
N THR A 96 -10.22 1.42 14.25
CA THR A 96 -9.07 1.50 15.13
C THR A 96 -9.51 2.47 16.21
N ARG A 97 -9.84 1.98 17.42
CA ARG A 97 -9.96 2.80 18.63
C ARG A 97 -8.91 3.89 18.46
N ALA A 98 -9.37 5.13 18.25
CA ALA A 98 -8.46 6.22 17.99
C ALA A 98 -7.58 6.32 19.24
N ILE A 99 -6.46 5.59 19.20
CA ILE A 99 -5.42 5.73 20.20
C ILE A 99 -5.02 7.16 20.01
N SER A 100 -5.14 7.95 21.07
CA SER A 100 -4.70 9.35 20.98
C SER A 100 -3.28 9.32 20.42
N PRO A 101 -2.88 10.27 19.57
CA PRO A 101 -1.53 10.33 19.02
C PRO A 101 -0.45 10.21 20.12
N GLU A 102 -0.71 10.75 21.30
CA GLU A 102 0.15 10.67 22.47
C GLU A 102 0.27 9.23 23.01
N HIS A 103 -0.82 8.48 23.04
CA HIS A 103 -0.82 7.08 23.50
C HIS A 103 -0.09 6.16 22.52
N SER A 104 -0.21 6.39 21.22
CA SER A 104 0.53 5.63 20.22
C SER A 104 2.03 5.94 20.27
N THR A 105 2.42 7.20 20.46
CA THR A 105 3.81 7.60 20.61
C THR A 105 4.46 6.92 21.81
N ALA A 106 3.82 6.94 22.98
CA ALA A 106 4.32 6.27 24.19
C ALA A 106 4.51 4.75 23.99
N LEU A 107 3.62 4.11 23.22
CA LEU A 107 3.76 2.69 22.90
C LEU A 107 4.97 2.40 22.00
N TYR A 108 5.20 3.21 20.96
CA TYR A 108 6.38 3.08 20.11
C TYR A 108 7.67 3.29 20.90
N GLU A 109 7.70 4.29 21.76
CA GLU A 109 8.84 4.54 22.64
C GLU A 109 9.09 3.39 23.62
N SER A 110 8.03 2.78 24.16
CA SER A 110 8.15 1.58 24.99
C SER A 110 8.81 0.43 24.21
N ARG A 111 8.42 0.23 22.96
CA ARG A 111 9.03 -0.80 22.11
C ARG A 111 10.49 -0.50 21.75
N ILE A 112 10.85 0.76 21.54
CA ILE A 112 12.25 1.15 21.36
C ILE A 112 13.09 0.75 22.59
N ARG A 113 12.55 0.95 23.80
CA ARG A 113 13.23 0.57 25.07
C ARG A 113 13.39 -0.94 25.25
N GLU A 114 12.67 -1.78 24.54
CA GLU A 114 12.92 -3.23 24.53
C GLU A 114 14.19 -3.62 23.76
N HIS A 115 14.63 -2.76 22.83
CA HIS A 115 15.79 -2.99 21.98
C HIS A 115 17.01 -2.16 22.36
N CYS A 116 16.83 -1.13 23.19
CA CYS A 116 17.81 -0.11 23.53
C CYS A 116 17.98 -0.01 25.05
N ASP A 117 19.18 0.31 25.50
CA ASP A 117 19.37 0.79 26.87
C ASP A 117 18.77 2.21 27.04
N SER A 118 18.79 2.74 28.25
CA SER A 118 18.18 4.03 28.58
C SER A 118 18.80 5.19 27.80
N TYR A 119 20.10 5.18 27.57
CA TYR A 119 20.83 6.21 26.83
C TYR A 119 20.49 6.14 25.35
N GLU A 120 20.58 4.96 24.76
CA GLU A 120 20.27 4.71 23.34
C GLU A 120 18.83 5.07 23.03
N ALA A 121 17.88 4.64 23.87
CA ALA A 121 16.47 4.98 23.71
C ALA A 121 16.23 6.50 23.73
N ALA A 122 16.87 7.21 24.68
CA ALA A 122 16.77 8.66 24.74
C ALA A 122 17.29 9.34 23.48
N ILE A 123 18.40 8.85 22.90
CA ILE A 123 18.95 9.35 21.64
C ILE A 123 17.97 9.09 20.49
N VAL A 124 17.45 7.86 20.33
CA VAL A 124 16.51 7.53 19.26
C VAL A 124 15.26 8.42 19.32
N ILE A 125 14.67 8.55 20.51
CA ILE A 125 13.46 9.36 20.72
C ILE A 125 13.72 10.84 20.39
N ARG A 126 14.77 11.43 20.97
CA ARG A 126 15.13 12.83 20.74
C ARG A 126 15.44 13.09 19.26
N ARG A 127 16.31 12.29 18.64
CA ARG A 127 16.72 12.47 17.26
C ARG A 127 15.56 12.25 16.27
N THR A 128 14.62 11.35 16.59
CA THR A 128 13.40 11.16 15.79
C THR A 128 12.54 12.43 15.83
N ALA A 129 12.37 13.06 17.00
CA ALA A 129 11.62 14.31 17.12
C ALA A 129 12.30 15.46 16.36
N GLU A 130 13.62 15.60 16.48
CA GLU A 130 14.42 16.60 15.76
C GLU A 130 14.33 16.41 14.24
N THR A 131 14.44 15.17 13.76
CA THR A 131 14.31 14.83 12.34
C THR A 131 12.90 15.14 11.82
N ALA A 132 11.85 14.77 12.57
CA ALA A 132 10.47 15.05 12.22
C ALA A 132 10.22 16.54 12.02
N ALA A 133 10.73 17.38 12.93
CA ALA A 133 10.61 18.83 12.82
C ALA A 133 11.30 19.38 11.55
N LYS A 134 12.47 18.81 11.18
CA LYS A 134 13.24 19.26 9.99
C LYS A 134 12.53 18.95 8.67
N ILE A 135 11.78 17.85 8.59
CA ILE A 135 11.14 17.38 7.35
C ILE A 135 9.63 17.62 7.31
N ASN A 136 9.11 18.51 8.16
CA ASN A 136 7.67 18.78 8.27
C ASN A 136 6.85 17.48 8.48
N SER A 137 7.29 16.67 9.44
CA SER A 137 6.66 15.39 9.81
C SER A 137 6.28 15.35 11.29
N THR A 138 5.82 14.21 11.76
CA THR A 138 5.60 13.92 13.18
C THR A 138 6.50 12.78 13.65
N PRO A 139 6.92 12.74 14.93
CA PRO A 139 7.66 11.60 15.46
C PRO A 139 6.93 10.27 15.23
N THR A 140 5.61 10.27 15.40
CA THR A 140 4.74 9.10 15.17
C THR A 140 4.89 8.56 13.75
N ALA A 141 4.88 9.42 12.73
CA ALA A 141 5.04 9.00 11.34
C ALA A 141 6.39 8.31 11.10
N ILE A 142 7.48 8.82 11.71
CA ILE A 142 8.81 8.19 11.62
C ILE A 142 8.83 6.84 12.36
N TYR A 143 8.20 6.74 13.54
CA TYR A 143 8.10 5.48 14.27
C TYR A 143 7.32 4.42 13.48
N GLU A 144 6.23 4.81 12.86
CA GLU A 144 5.42 3.91 12.03
C GLU A 144 6.19 3.44 10.79
N ALA A 145 6.96 4.30 10.16
CA ALA A 145 7.86 3.90 9.07
C ALA A 145 8.94 2.93 9.56
N ALA A 146 9.56 3.21 10.71
CA ALA A 146 10.56 2.33 11.31
C ALA A 146 9.95 0.99 11.78
N LEU A 147 8.68 0.98 12.22
CA LEU A 147 7.96 -0.26 12.53
C LEU A 147 7.85 -1.16 11.28
N LEU A 148 7.59 -0.58 10.11
CA LEU A 148 7.58 -1.33 8.85
C LEU A 148 8.96 -1.88 8.50
N GLU A 149 10.00 -1.08 8.64
CA GLU A 149 11.37 -1.39 8.20
C GLU A 149 12.09 -2.33 9.18
N CYS A 150 12.23 -1.93 10.43
CA CYS A 150 13.08 -2.62 11.40
C CYS A 150 12.35 -3.15 12.64
N GLY A 151 11.02 -2.96 12.74
CA GLY A 151 10.27 -3.34 13.94
C GLY A 151 10.63 -2.52 15.17
N LEU A 152 11.05 -1.26 14.99
CA LEU A 152 11.52 -0.33 16.03
C LEU A 152 12.85 -0.71 16.69
N ASN A 153 13.65 -1.60 16.08
CA ASN A 153 14.99 -1.92 16.50
C ASN A 153 16.01 -1.14 15.65
N PRO A 154 16.66 -0.07 16.18
CA PRO A 154 17.59 0.74 15.40
C PRO A 154 18.87 0.00 14.99
N PHE A 155 19.16 -1.12 15.62
CA PHE A 155 20.35 -1.93 15.35
C PHE A 155 20.07 -3.16 14.50
N ARG A 156 18.87 -3.25 13.91
CA ARG A 156 18.50 -4.40 13.08
C ARG A 156 19.40 -4.49 11.84
N VAL A 157 19.99 -5.64 11.66
CA VAL A 157 20.70 -6.04 10.43
C VAL A 157 19.93 -7.19 9.81
N ARG A 158 19.66 -7.15 8.52
CA ARG A 158 19.05 -8.28 7.80
C ARG A 158 20.04 -9.44 7.68
N ASP A 159 19.54 -10.67 7.68
CA ASP A 159 20.35 -11.87 7.62
C ASP A 159 21.20 -11.95 6.34
N ASP A 160 20.69 -11.41 5.23
CA ASP A 160 21.39 -11.32 3.94
C ASP A 160 22.37 -10.14 3.83
N LEU A 161 22.53 -9.35 4.89
CA LEU A 161 23.39 -8.18 5.02
C LEU A 161 23.14 -7.07 3.98
N VAL A 162 22.01 -7.06 3.32
CA VAL A 162 21.68 -6.05 2.28
C VAL A 162 21.00 -4.82 2.83
N ALA A 163 20.55 -4.86 4.09
CA ALA A 163 19.91 -3.73 4.76
C ALA A 163 20.21 -3.74 6.26
N ALA A 164 20.35 -2.55 6.86
CA ALA A 164 20.61 -2.38 8.30
C ALA A 164 20.16 -1.01 8.82
N GLY A 165 19.96 -0.91 10.13
CA GLY A 165 19.66 0.34 10.83
C GLY A 165 18.18 0.70 10.88
N TRP A 166 17.88 1.89 11.39
CA TRP A 166 16.55 2.39 11.74
C TRP A 166 15.55 2.38 10.57
N ILE A 167 15.99 2.75 9.38
CA ILE A 167 15.18 2.77 8.16
C ILE A 167 15.64 1.73 7.13
N GLN A 168 16.35 0.70 7.56
CA GLN A 168 16.88 -0.38 6.73
C GLN A 168 17.66 0.15 5.51
N PHE A 169 18.75 0.91 5.79
CA PHE A 169 19.65 1.40 4.76
C PHE A 169 20.08 0.28 3.83
N THR A 170 20.10 0.57 2.55
CA THR A 170 20.64 -0.31 1.49
C THR A 170 21.86 0.35 0.85
N HIS A 171 22.67 -0.40 0.10
CA HIS A 171 23.78 0.16 -0.68
C HIS A 171 23.34 1.36 -1.55
N ALA A 172 22.22 1.23 -2.24
CA ALA A 172 21.66 2.30 -3.06
C ALA A 172 21.22 3.51 -2.23
N GLY A 173 20.63 3.26 -1.04
CA GLY A 173 20.19 4.31 -0.12
C GLY A 173 21.34 5.11 0.46
N LEU A 174 22.49 4.46 0.72
CA LEU A 174 23.71 5.09 1.24
C LEU A 174 24.50 5.85 0.18
N SER A 175 24.21 5.62 -1.11
CA SER A 175 24.84 6.35 -2.19
C SER A 175 24.70 7.86 -2.00
N GLY A 176 25.81 8.53 -1.87
CA GLY A 176 25.88 9.97 -1.64
C GLY A 176 25.81 10.40 -0.16
N LEU A 177 25.70 9.49 0.81
CA LEU A 177 25.94 9.81 2.23
C LEU A 177 27.41 9.64 2.65
N GLY A 178 28.25 9.15 1.76
CA GLY A 178 29.68 8.96 2.03
C GLY A 178 30.00 7.80 2.99
N VAL A 179 29.04 6.92 3.23
CA VAL A 179 29.17 5.80 4.18
C VAL A 179 28.91 4.48 3.47
N SER A 180 29.75 3.47 3.73
CA SER A 180 29.58 2.12 3.19
C SER A 180 28.56 1.32 4.00
N MET A 181 27.96 0.30 3.37
CA MET A 181 27.05 -0.63 4.03
C MET A 181 27.76 -1.37 5.17
N ASP A 182 29.02 -1.78 5.00
CA ASP A 182 29.80 -2.46 6.03
C ASP A 182 29.96 -1.56 7.26
N ARG A 183 30.15 -0.25 7.09
CA ARG A 183 30.24 0.69 8.22
C ARG A 183 28.92 0.80 8.97
N VAL A 184 27.78 0.79 8.26
CA VAL A 184 26.44 0.79 8.90
C VAL A 184 26.20 -0.52 9.64
N ILE A 185 26.52 -1.67 9.04
CA ILE A 185 26.41 -2.98 9.71
C ILE A 185 27.28 -3.01 10.97
N GLN A 186 28.52 -2.51 10.88
CA GLN A 186 29.40 -2.43 12.03
C GLN A 186 28.83 -1.51 13.11
N ALA A 187 28.27 -0.36 12.73
CA ALA A 187 27.63 0.57 13.66
C ALA A 187 26.43 -0.08 14.38
N CYS A 188 25.61 -0.85 13.67
CA CYS A 188 24.53 -1.62 14.28
C CYS A 188 25.05 -2.66 15.28
N ARG A 189 26.10 -3.41 14.92
CA ARG A 189 26.71 -4.41 15.80
C ARG A 189 27.39 -3.81 17.05
N ASN A 190 28.00 -2.66 16.89
CA ASN A 190 28.65 -1.91 17.96
C ASN A 190 27.69 -1.01 18.74
N ARG A 191 26.40 -0.97 18.35
CA ARG A 191 25.35 -0.14 18.97
C ARG A 191 25.69 1.37 18.95
N GLU A 192 26.27 1.83 17.85
CA GLU A 192 26.60 3.25 17.64
C GLU A 192 25.33 4.05 17.26
N VAL A 193 24.44 4.23 18.23
CA VAL A 193 23.11 4.80 18.03
C VAL A 193 23.13 6.19 17.39
N GLU A 194 24.08 7.04 17.79
CA GLU A 194 24.18 8.40 17.24
C GLU A 194 24.48 8.38 15.76
N LEU A 195 25.43 7.54 15.30
CA LEU A 195 25.73 7.41 13.89
C LEU A 195 24.52 6.92 13.08
N ILE A 196 23.78 5.92 13.60
CA ILE A 196 22.57 5.40 12.93
C ILE A 196 21.52 6.50 12.80
N MET A 197 21.30 7.29 13.84
CA MET A 197 20.32 8.36 13.83
C MET A 197 20.76 9.57 12.99
N ASP A 198 22.05 9.91 12.97
CA ASP A 198 22.60 10.93 12.07
C ASP A 198 22.44 10.57 10.61
N LEU A 199 22.72 9.33 10.25
CA LEU A 199 22.49 8.83 8.89
C LEU A 199 21.02 8.84 8.52
N THR A 200 20.15 8.49 9.47
CA THR A 200 18.69 8.52 9.27
C THR A 200 18.22 9.94 8.97
N GLU A 201 18.65 10.92 9.76
CA GLU A 201 18.30 12.33 9.52
C GLU A 201 18.81 12.79 8.15
N GLN A 202 20.08 12.59 7.84
CA GLN A 202 20.67 12.99 6.57
C GLN A 202 19.92 12.38 5.38
N TYR A 203 19.56 11.10 5.49
CA TYR A 203 18.81 10.40 4.44
C TYR A 203 17.42 11.01 4.25
N LEU A 204 16.64 11.13 5.32
CA LEU A 204 15.26 11.62 5.25
C LEU A 204 15.21 13.08 4.81
N VAL A 205 16.07 13.95 5.31
CA VAL A 205 16.18 15.36 4.87
C VAL A 205 16.49 15.43 3.37
N ARG A 206 17.47 14.67 2.89
CA ARG A 206 17.81 14.64 1.47
C ARG A 206 16.66 14.14 0.60
N LYS A 207 15.92 13.10 1.04
CA LYS A 207 14.76 12.59 0.30
C LYS A 207 13.63 13.61 0.26
N TRP A 208 13.36 14.26 1.38
CA TRP A 208 12.37 15.33 1.49
C TRP A 208 12.69 16.52 0.57
N GLU A 209 13.94 16.97 0.57
CA GLU A 209 14.38 18.06 -0.31
C GLU A 209 14.26 17.70 -1.80
N ARG A 210 14.68 16.49 -2.19
CA ARG A 210 14.55 16.00 -3.58
C ARG A 210 13.09 15.83 -4.02
N ALA A 211 12.20 15.55 -3.11
CA ALA A 211 10.77 15.46 -3.37
C ALA A 211 10.07 16.85 -3.45
N GLY A 212 10.81 17.95 -3.29
CA GLY A 212 10.23 19.30 -3.31
C GLY A 212 9.65 19.75 -1.98
N ARG A 213 10.11 19.16 -0.87
CA ARG A 213 9.73 19.51 0.51
C ARG A 213 8.23 19.36 0.79
N PRO A 214 7.60 18.22 0.45
CA PRO A 214 6.18 17.99 0.72
C PRO A 214 5.88 17.92 2.21
N ASP A 215 4.58 17.94 2.56
CA ASP A 215 4.11 17.60 3.91
C ASP A 215 4.30 16.10 4.16
N MET A 216 5.09 15.74 5.16
CA MET A 216 5.45 14.36 5.52
C MET A 216 4.76 13.89 6.81
N ARG A 217 3.67 14.57 7.23
CA ARG A 217 2.91 14.14 8.44
C ARG A 217 2.12 12.86 8.22
N ASN A 218 1.84 12.52 6.96
CA ASN A 218 1.28 11.22 6.59
C ASN A 218 2.37 10.16 6.59
N THR A 219 2.20 9.10 7.38
CA THR A 219 3.16 7.99 7.47
C THR A 219 3.41 7.30 6.14
N ILE A 220 2.40 7.19 5.28
CA ILE A 220 2.56 6.52 3.98
C ILE A 220 3.46 7.35 3.07
N ASP A 221 3.30 8.66 3.04
CA ASP A 221 4.18 9.55 2.26
C ASP A 221 5.62 9.51 2.79
N LEU A 222 5.79 9.49 4.11
CA LEU A 222 7.09 9.32 4.72
C LEU A 222 7.71 7.95 4.38
N TYR A 223 6.92 6.88 4.46
CA TYR A 223 7.40 5.55 4.07
C TYR A 223 7.75 5.48 2.57
N LEU A 224 6.93 6.09 1.72
CA LEU A 224 7.23 6.22 0.29
C LEU A 224 8.51 7.01 0.04
N ALA A 225 8.86 8.01 0.86
CA ALA A 225 10.12 8.72 0.75
C ALA A 225 11.34 7.80 0.93
N ILE A 226 11.22 6.78 1.78
CA ILE A 226 12.24 5.74 1.99
C ILE A 226 12.24 4.74 0.84
N PHE A 227 11.08 4.23 0.53
CA PHE A 227 10.84 3.03 -0.28
C PHE A 227 10.70 3.32 -1.78
N ALA A 228 9.91 4.34 -2.15
CA ALA A 228 9.56 4.66 -3.55
C ALA A 228 9.27 6.16 -3.75
N PRO A 229 10.27 7.05 -3.63
CA PRO A 229 10.06 8.51 -3.51
C PRO A 229 9.32 9.15 -4.69
N ALA A 230 9.30 8.52 -5.87
CA ALA A 230 8.50 9.00 -7.01
C ALA A 230 6.98 8.90 -6.80
N HIS A 231 6.54 8.25 -5.72
CA HIS A 231 5.13 7.98 -5.42
C HIS A 231 4.59 8.78 -4.23
N ILE A 232 5.37 9.69 -3.65
CA ILE A 232 4.92 10.58 -2.57
C ILE A 232 3.71 11.40 -3.04
N GLY A 233 2.67 11.48 -2.21
CA GLY A 233 1.44 12.22 -2.50
C GLY A 233 0.58 11.62 -3.62
N LYS A 234 0.83 10.39 -4.04
CA LYS A 234 0.02 9.71 -5.06
C LYS A 234 -1.22 9.07 -4.45
N GLU A 235 -2.24 8.94 -5.30
CA GLU A 235 -3.51 8.30 -4.94
C GLU A 235 -3.29 6.85 -4.46
N PRO A 236 -4.18 6.36 -3.57
CA PRO A 236 -4.06 5.02 -2.98
C PRO A 236 -3.94 3.89 -4.00
N GLU A 237 -4.59 4.01 -5.15
CA GLU A 237 -4.62 3.02 -6.23
C GLU A 237 -3.34 3.05 -7.09
N LYS A 238 -2.47 4.01 -6.84
CA LYS A 238 -1.23 4.13 -7.62
C LYS A 238 -0.37 2.89 -7.42
N VAL A 239 -0.05 2.24 -8.53
CA VAL A 239 0.88 1.11 -8.55
C VAL A 239 2.29 1.65 -8.33
N VAL A 240 2.94 1.14 -7.29
CA VAL A 240 4.32 1.46 -6.91
C VAL A 240 5.29 0.55 -7.68
N TYR A 241 5.03 -0.74 -7.65
CA TYR A 241 5.77 -1.75 -8.42
C TYR A 241 4.82 -2.75 -9.05
N ALA A 242 5.13 -3.21 -10.25
CA ALA A 242 4.35 -4.24 -10.97
C ALA A 242 5.26 -5.23 -11.69
N GLY A 243 4.73 -6.44 -11.91
CA GLY A 243 5.38 -7.53 -12.64
C GLY A 243 6.15 -8.47 -11.72
N PHE A 244 5.79 -9.77 -11.76
CA PHE A 244 6.45 -10.80 -10.95
C PHE A 244 7.94 -11.00 -11.30
N ASP A 245 8.35 -10.60 -12.50
CA ASP A 245 9.72 -10.59 -13.02
C ASP A 245 10.50 -9.31 -12.68
N ASN A 246 9.81 -8.28 -12.17
CA ASN A 246 10.43 -7.03 -11.76
C ASN A 246 11.21 -7.22 -10.45
N PRO A 247 12.55 -7.01 -10.42
CA PRO A 247 13.33 -7.19 -9.19
C PRO A 247 12.88 -6.29 -8.03
N ALA A 248 12.37 -5.08 -8.32
CA ALA A 248 11.86 -4.18 -7.30
C ALA A 248 10.55 -4.70 -6.70
N TYR A 249 9.64 -5.22 -7.53
CA TYR A 249 8.46 -5.91 -7.05
C TYR A 249 8.85 -7.15 -6.22
N TYR A 250 9.68 -8.03 -6.77
CA TYR A 250 10.06 -9.29 -6.10
C TYR A 250 10.61 -9.08 -4.68
N LYS A 251 11.53 -8.12 -4.53
CA LYS A 251 12.11 -7.76 -3.21
C LYS A 251 11.08 -7.28 -2.21
N ASN A 252 9.99 -6.69 -2.68
CA ASN A 252 8.96 -6.06 -1.87
C ASN A 252 7.61 -6.78 -1.96
N SER A 253 7.57 -7.95 -2.58
CA SER A 253 6.34 -8.74 -2.77
C SER A 253 5.62 -9.14 -1.46
N GLY A 254 6.25 -8.88 -0.33
CA GLY A 254 5.64 -8.92 0.99
C GLY A 254 4.57 -7.85 1.22
N LEU A 255 4.52 -6.81 0.41
CA LEU A 255 3.52 -5.74 0.47
C LEU A 255 2.29 -6.02 -0.42
N ASP A 256 2.42 -6.87 -1.44
CA ASP A 256 1.32 -7.27 -2.34
C ASP A 256 0.37 -8.28 -1.66
N GLY A 257 -0.92 -8.17 -1.96
CA GLY A 257 -1.98 -9.06 -1.51
C GLY A 257 -2.52 -8.72 -0.11
N TRP A 258 -2.21 -7.58 0.46
CA TRP A 258 -2.91 -7.11 1.65
C TRP A 258 -4.29 -6.61 1.26
N CYS A 259 -5.33 -7.11 1.92
CA CYS A 259 -6.71 -6.74 1.67
C CYS A 259 -7.50 -6.71 2.98
N GLN A 260 -8.74 -6.24 2.90
CA GLN A 260 -9.65 -6.24 4.01
C GLN A 260 -10.89 -7.02 3.65
N ASP A 261 -11.40 -7.81 4.58
CA ASP A 261 -12.67 -8.52 4.40
C ASP A 261 -13.88 -7.61 4.68
N GLY A 262 -15.08 -8.11 4.39
CA GLY A 262 -16.33 -7.39 4.62
C GLY A 262 -16.64 -7.07 6.10
N GLN A 263 -15.79 -7.52 7.04
CA GLN A 263 -15.86 -7.19 8.47
C GLN A 263 -14.76 -6.21 8.89
N GLY A 264 -13.99 -5.71 7.95
CA GLY A 264 -12.92 -4.76 8.21
C GLY A 264 -11.62 -5.41 8.72
N ARG A 265 -11.48 -6.73 8.70
CA ARG A 265 -10.26 -7.40 9.17
C ARG A 265 -9.21 -7.41 8.07
N ILE A 266 -8.01 -6.93 8.42
CA ILE A 266 -6.88 -6.96 7.49
C ILE A 266 -6.33 -8.38 7.38
N MET A 267 -6.29 -8.89 6.17
CA MET A 267 -5.87 -10.24 5.85
C MET A 267 -4.98 -10.28 4.60
N ARG A 268 -4.40 -11.44 4.36
CA ARG A 268 -3.68 -11.73 3.11
C ARG A 268 -4.63 -12.36 2.11
N GLY A 269 -4.80 -11.71 0.97
CA GLY A 269 -5.40 -12.26 -0.22
C GLY A 269 -4.35 -12.83 -1.20
N ALA A 270 -4.79 -13.10 -2.41
CA ALA A 270 -3.92 -13.49 -3.50
C ALA A 270 -3.07 -12.30 -3.96
N LYS A 271 -1.81 -12.58 -4.32
CA LYS A 271 -0.95 -11.57 -4.94
C LYS A 271 -1.34 -11.41 -6.41
N ASP A 272 -1.55 -10.18 -6.85
CA ASP A 272 -1.89 -9.87 -8.24
C ASP A 272 -0.69 -9.41 -9.08
N GLY A 273 0.49 -9.36 -8.48
CA GLY A 273 1.72 -8.91 -9.12
C GLY A 273 1.89 -7.40 -9.13
N LYS A 274 1.12 -6.68 -8.33
CA LYS A 274 1.22 -5.23 -8.18
C LYS A 274 1.30 -4.87 -6.70
N ILE A 275 2.08 -3.86 -6.37
CA ILE A 275 2.09 -3.25 -5.05
C ILE A 275 1.49 -1.87 -5.21
N GLN A 276 0.37 -1.62 -4.56
CA GLN A 276 -0.34 -0.36 -4.57
C GLN A 276 -0.13 0.39 -3.24
N VAL A 277 -0.30 1.71 -3.26
CA VAL A 277 -0.10 2.54 -2.06
C VAL A 277 -1.01 2.10 -0.91
N TRP A 278 -2.26 1.74 -1.20
CA TRP A 278 -3.21 1.28 -0.18
C TRP A 278 -2.82 -0.06 0.48
N GLU A 279 -2.12 -0.95 -0.22
CA GLU A 279 -1.63 -2.21 0.35
C GLU A 279 -0.51 -1.97 1.37
N ILE A 280 0.34 -0.97 1.10
CA ILE A 280 1.36 -0.50 2.06
C ILE A 280 0.66 -0.01 3.34
N TYR A 281 -0.42 0.77 3.20
CA TYR A 281 -1.22 1.24 4.33
C TYR A 281 -1.80 0.07 5.14
N LEU A 282 -2.41 -0.92 4.49
CA LEU A 282 -2.95 -2.09 5.19
C LEU A 282 -1.87 -2.91 5.89
N CYS A 283 -0.69 -3.05 5.28
CA CYS A 283 0.45 -3.70 5.92
C CYS A 283 0.87 -2.97 7.20
N LEU A 284 0.91 -1.64 7.17
CA LEU A 284 1.19 -0.80 8.34
C LEU A 284 0.14 -1.00 9.43
N GLU A 285 -1.14 -0.87 9.11
CA GLU A 285 -2.23 -1.04 10.07
C GLU A 285 -2.23 -2.44 10.71
N ARG A 286 -1.90 -3.47 9.94
CA ARG A 286 -1.72 -4.83 10.46
C ARG A 286 -0.58 -4.90 11.47
N LYS A 287 0.58 -4.29 11.18
CA LYS A 287 1.72 -4.27 12.09
C LYS A 287 1.41 -3.49 13.37
N LYS A 288 0.72 -2.35 13.25
CA LYS A 288 0.23 -1.57 14.40
C LYS A 288 -0.71 -2.41 15.28
N GLY A 289 -1.67 -3.11 14.67
CA GLY A 289 -2.59 -3.98 15.39
C GLY A 289 -1.90 -5.17 16.10
N LEU A 290 -0.75 -5.62 15.62
CA LEU A 290 0.07 -6.64 16.31
C LEU A 290 0.87 -6.05 17.48
N LEU A 291 1.30 -4.81 17.36
CA LEU A 291 2.02 -4.11 18.42
C LEU A 291 1.13 -3.82 19.65
N LEU A 292 -0.17 -3.62 19.41
CA LEU A 292 -1.16 -3.27 20.43
C LEU A 292 -1.69 -4.48 21.22
N LYS A 293 -1.30 -5.69 20.86
CA LYS A 293 -1.66 -6.95 21.55
C LYS A 293 -0.58 -7.36 22.53
#